data_022dfa46b81c607125620887e24d8d26
#
_entry.id   022dfa46b81c607125620887e24d8d26
#
_cell.length_a   1.000
_cell.length_b   1.000
_cell.length_c   1.000
_cell.angle_alpha   90.00
_cell.angle_beta   90.00
_cell.angle_gamma   90.00
#
_symmetry.space_group_name_H-M   'P 1'
#
loop_
_entity.id
_entity.type
_entity.pdbx_description
1 polymer ?
#
loop_
_entity_poly.entity_id
_entity_poly.type
_entity_poly.pdbx_seq_one_letter_code
_entity_poly.pdbx_strand_id
1 'polypeptide(L)'
;MNELDQKLLAIIQDGFPLVERPYLRLAEMLNCDGVNKVDESDASEKCAKLVVSEQDVFDEVEKMRASGVIRRIGGVYDSKNLGFISRLCAGTVPASSQDFSTESHDETPMEKFAAVVMSEPAITHNYIRSHEYNVWLTVIAENESAIQAVVDRVCAKTELHDVHVLSATKKFKINTVMGASAPVVSRQWLVNRVGDESVVTERHSERSEESSNFRGNLSDADRTRIRTACDDIPHTLTPFEDWGVSCDELREDLVAKRMRRFGAILRHQNAGFAFNAMVCFRIDERRETRDESGSACSQILRHPERFDDIIQNGAAVLKAGSILALNPHISHCYERPSFEKFPYNLYAMMHAPSAELLSRYIEDAAKSIDNNNYVVLNSLRELKKTSFGFFL
;
A
#
# COMPACT_ATOMS: atom_id res chain seq x y z
N MET A 1 -5.56 -14.04 17.09
CA MET A 1 -6.13 -14.57 15.85
C MET A 1 -5.85 -16.06 15.75
N ASN A 2 -6.84 -16.87 15.52
CA ASN A 2 -6.71 -18.31 15.29
C ASN A 2 -6.25 -18.59 13.84
N GLU A 3 -6.06 -19.88 13.48
CA GLU A 3 -5.58 -20.25 12.12
C GLU A 3 -6.61 -19.91 11.02
N LEU A 4 -7.90 -20.06 11.30
CA LEU A 4 -8.98 -19.70 10.38
C LEU A 4 -8.97 -18.20 10.10
N ASP A 5 -8.84 -17.35 11.14
CA ASP A 5 -8.76 -15.90 11.02
C ASP A 5 -7.61 -15.50 10.10
N GLN A 6 -6.43 -16.12 10.29
CA GLN A 6 -5.23 -15.81 9.50
C GLN A 6 -5.42 -16.17 8.02
N LYS A 7 -5.99 -17.36 7.74
CA LYS A 7 -6.27 -17.80 6.37
C LYS A 7 -7.31 -16.92 5.70
N LEU A 8 -8.42 -16.66 6.39
CA LEU A 8 -9.50 -15.81 5.87
C LEU A 8 -8.97 -14.39 5.61
N LEU A 9 -8.21 -13.84 6.54
CA LEU A 9 -7.63 -12.51 6.40
C LEU A 9 -6.66 -12.42 5.23
N ALA A 10 -5.84 -13.45 4.99
CA ALA A 10 -4.94 -13.53 3.84
C ALA A 10 -5.72 -13.51 2.52
N ILE A 11 -6.80 -14.30 2.42
CA ILE A 11 -7.62 -14.35 1.22
C ILE A 11 -8.29 -13.01 0.95
N ILE A 12 -9.00 -12.45 1.93
CA ILE A 12 -9.79 -11.22 1.72
C ILE A 12 -8.93 -9.96 1.56
N GLN A 13 -7.67 -9.97 2.00
CA GLN A 13 -6.72 -8.89 1.70
C GLN A 13 -6.27 -8.92 0.25
N ASP A 14 -6.00 -10.10 -0.30
CA ASP A 14 -5.58 -10.24 -1.70
C ASP A 14 -6.75 -9.95 -2.64
N GLY A 15 -7.94 -10.52 -2.35
CA GLY A 15 -9.15 -10.25 -3.13
C GLY A 15 -10.41 -10.75 -2.42
N PHE A 16 -11.39 -9.88 -2.25
CA PHE A 16 -12.73 -10.25 -1.80
C PHE A 16 -13.56 -10.66 -3.01
N PRO A 17 -14.29 -11.79 -2.96
CA PRO A 17 -15.02 -12.30 -4.12
C PRO A 17 -16.09 -11.33 -4.62
N LEU A 18 -16.02 -10.97 -5.89
CA LEU A 18 -17.02 -10.13 -6.55
C LEU A 18 -18.14 -10.99 -7.12
N VAL A 19 -18.94 -11.59 -6.25
CA VAL A 19 -20.07 -12.45 -6.56
C VAL A 19 -21.26 -12.12 -5.66
N GLU A 20 -22.47 -12.56 -6.01
CA GLU A 20 -23.69 -12.27 -5.26
C GLU A 20 -23.59 -12.68 -3.78
N ARG A 21 -23.04 -13.88 -3.51
CA ARG A 21 -22.83 -14.43 -2.15
C ARG A 21 -21.33 -14.61 -1.85
N PRO A 22 -20.60 -13.54 -1.53
CA PRO A 22 -19.15 -13.59 -1.40
C PRO A 22 -18.70 -14.44 -0.19
N TYR A 23 -19.45 -14.45 0.90
CA TYR A 23 -19.11 -15.22 2.09
C TYR A 23 -19.28 -16.72 1.87
N LEU A 24 -20.30 -17.14 1.09
CA LEU A 24 -20.43 -18.53 0.64
C LEU A 24 -19.20 -18.94 -0.19
N ARG A 25 -18.77 -18.06 -1.10
CA ARG A 25 -17.58 -18.33 -1.93
C ARG A 25 -16.31 -18.46 -1.10
N LEU A 26 -16.14 -17.63 -0.08
CA LEU A 26 -15.03 -17.71 0.87
C LEU A 26 -15.05 -19.01 1.69
N ALA A 27 -16.24 -19.44 2.14
CA ALA A 27 -16.42 -20.73 2.83
C ALA A 27 -16.01 -21.92 1.93
N GLU A 28 -16.44 -21.91 0.67
CA GLU A 28 -16.01 -22.92 -0.32
C GLU A 28 -14.49 -22.96 -0.48
N MET A 29 -13.84 -21.81 -0.60
CA MET A 29 -12.38 -21.70 -0.73
C MET A 29 -11.66 -22.28 0.48
N LEU A 30 -12.10 -21.93 1.69
CA LEU A 30 -11.52 -22.43 2.94
C LEU A 30 -11.68 -23.94 3.11
N ASN A 31 -12.81 -24.49 2.66
CA ASN A 31 -13.07 -25.93 2.71
C ASN A 31 -12.25 -26.71 1.66
N CYS A 32 -11.99 -26.12 0.47
CA CYS A 32 -11.20 -26.78 -0.60
C CYS A 32 -9.71 -26.88 -0.24
N ASP A 33 -9.11 -25.88 0.41
CA ASP A 33 -7.68 -25.91 0.79
C ASP A 33 -7.33 -27.03 1.77
N GLY A 34 -8.32 -27.60 2.43
CA GLY A 34 -8.15 -28.73 3.32
C GLY A 34 -8.10 -30.10 2.64
N VAL A 35 -8.48 -30.23 1.37
CA VAL A 35 -8.60 -31.53 0.67
C VAL A 35 -7.28 -31.98 0.04
N ASN A 36 -6.35 -31.08 -0.28
CA ASN A 36 -5.13 -31.40 -1.03
C ASN A 36 -3.94 -31.92 -0.18
N LYS A 37 -4.14 -32.30 1.09
CA LYS A 37 -3.09 -32.87 1.97
C LYS A 37 -3.49 -34.15 2.69
N VAL A 38 -4.26 -35.02 2.07
CA VAL A 38 -4.47 -36.36 2.61
C VAL A 38 -3.72 -37.33 1.70
N ASP A 39 -2.54 -37.78 2.17
CA ASP A 39 -1.95 -39.02 1.71
C ASP A 39 -3.00 -40.17 1.94
N GLU A 40 -3.32 -40.91 0.90
CA GLU A 40 -4.32 -42.01 0.91
C GLU A 40 -3.92 -43.21 1.78
N SER A 41 -2.91 -43.07 2.65
CA SER A 41 -2.37 -44.23 3.38
C SER A 41 -2.81 -44.38 4.83
N ASP A 42 -3.64 -43.49 5.40
CA ASP A 42 -4.07 -43.64 6.78
C ASP A 42 -5.58 -43.45 6.96
N ALA A 43 -6.32 -44.53 6.70
CA ALA A 43 -7.76 -44.61 6.88
C ALA A 43 -8.12 -45.11 8.30
N SER A 44 -7.59 -44.51 9.36
CA SER A 44 -8.07 -44.76 10.71
C SER A 44 -8.05 -43.51 11.57
N GLU A 45 -9.24 -43.17 12.01
CA GLU A 45 -9.67 -42.18 12.98
C GLU A 45 -10.11 -40.81 12.43
N LYS A 46 -11.42 -40.70 12.52
CA LYS A 46 -12.31 -39.57 12.39
C LYS A 46 -11.71 -38.26 12.94
N CYS A 47 -11.02 -37.48 12.13
CA CYS A 47 -11.07 -36.06 12.29
C CYS A 47 -12.30 -35.55 11.51
N ALA A 48 -13.41 -35.31 12.19
CA ALA A 48 -14.55 -34.61 11.60
C ALA A 48 -14.06 -33.22 11.20
N LYS A 49 -13.74 -33.07 9.91
CA LYS A 49 -13.28 -31.80 9.34
C LYS A 49 -14.42 -30.81 9.54
N LEU A 50 -14.18 -29.80 10.37
CA LEU A 50 -15.14 -28.74 10.59
C LEU A 50 -15.37 -28.06 9.24
N VAL A 51 -16.52 -28.27 8.65
CA VAL A 51 -16.92 -27.58 7.42
C VAL A 51 -17.33 -26.18 7.80
N VAL A 52 -16.60 -25.19 7.34
CA VAL A 52 -16.89 -23.77 7.58
C VAL A 52 -18.11 -23.38 6.75
N SER A 53 -19.16 -22.89 7.37
CA SER A 53 -20.35 -22.39 6.67
C SER A 53 -20.21 -20.93 6.22
N GLU A 54 -21.09 -20.48 5.36
CA GLU A 54 -21.18 -19.07 4.97
C GLU A 54 -21.38 -18.15 6.18
N GLN A 55 -22.25 -18.57 7.12
CA GLN A 55 -22.52 -17.79 8.33
C GLN A 55 -21.29 -17.69 9.23
N ASP A 56 -20.53 -18.78 9.38
CA ASP A 56 -19.28 -18.77 10.17
C ASP A 56 -18.27 -17.79 9.60
N VAL A 57 -18.14 -17.72 8.27
CA VAL A 57 -17.25 -16.77 7.59
C VAL A 57 -17.72 -15.33 7.78
N PHE A 58 -19.02 -15.10 7.63
CA PHE A 58 -19.61 -13.78 7.84
C PHE A 58 -19.38 -13.30 9.27
N ASP A 59 -19.72 -14.13 10.27
CA ASP A 59 -19.57 -13.80 11.68
C ASP A 59 -18.12 -13.53 12.05
N GLU A 60 -17.17 -14.29 11.48
CA GLU A 60 -15.74 -14.06 11.73
C GLU A 60 -15.24 -12.75 11.09
N VAL A 61 -15.70 -12.39 9.89
CA VAL A 61 -15.41 -11.09 9.26
C VAL A 61 -15.96 -9.96 10.12
N GLU A 62 -17.20 -10.06 10.61
CA GLU A 62 -17.81 -9.04 11.48
C GLU A 62 -17.07 -8.92 12.83
N LYS A 63 -16.64 -10.02 13.40
CA LYS A 63 -15.80 -10.03 14.61
C LYS A 63 -14.46 -9.31 14.36
N MET A 64 -13.81 -9.55 13.20
CA MET A 64 -12.58 -8.85 12.82
C MET A 64 -12.81 -7.36 12.55
N ARG A 65 -13.99 -6.94 12.08
CA ARG A 65 -14.41 -5.55 11.97
C ARG A 65 -14.60 -4.92 13.36
N ALA A 66 -15.35 -5.57 14.23
CA ALA A 66 -15.63 -5.11 15.59
C ALA A 66 -14.35 -4.94 16.43
N SER A 67 -13.37 -5.84 16.25
CA SER A 67 -12.06 -5.72 16.89
C SER A 67 -11.13 -4.68 16.24
N GLY A 68 -11.55 -4.09 15.12
CA GLY A 68 -10.81 -3.08 14.37
C GLY A 68 -9.60 -3.64 13.60
N VAL A 69 -9.48 -4.96 13.42
CA VAL A 69 -8.49 -5.59 12.53
C VAL A 69 -8.80 -5.23 11.08
N ILE A 70 -10.05 -5.47 10.65
CA ILE A 70 -10.55 -5.01 9.35
C ILE A 70 -11.06 -3.59 9.53
N ARG A 71 -10.53 -2.67 8.76
CA ARG A 71 -10.97 -1.29 8.72
C ARG A 71 -12.19 -1.10 7.83
N ARG A 72 -12.17 -1.71 6.65
CA ARG A 72 -13.22 -1.77 5.65
C ARG A 72 -12.91 -2.83 4.61
N ILE A 73 -13.91 -3.27 3.87
CA ILE A 73 -13.76 -4.04 2.64
C ILE A 73 -14.31 -3.18 1.49
N GLY A 74 -13.49 -2.99 0.44
CA GLY A 74 -13.87 -2.13 -0.68
C GLY A 74 -12.78 -2.01 -1.73
N GLY A 75 -13.00 -1.18 -2.72
CA GLY A 75 -12.09 -0.94 -3.83
C GLY A 75 -10.87 -0.12 -3.42
N VAL A 76 -9.73 -0.50 -3.96
CA VAL A 76 -8.47 0.25 -3.90
C VAL A 76 -8.13 0.70 -5.30
N TYR A 77 -8.50 1.93 -5.62
CA TYR A 77 -8.30 2.50 -6.95
C TYR A 77 -6.89 3.05 -7.14
N ASP A 78 -6.45 3.11 -8.38
CA ASP A 78 -5.19 3.75 -8.76
C ASP A 78 -5.44 5.20 -9.12
N SER A 79 -4.93 6.12 -8.29
CA SER A 79 -5.12 7.55 -8.51
C SER A 79 -4.62 8.01 -9.87
N LYS A 80 -3.47 7.48 -10.35
CA LYS A 80 -2.90 7.83 -11.66
C LYS A 80 -3.85 7.44 -12.79
N ASN A 81 -4.42 6.24 -12.73
CA ASN A 81 -5.34 5.74 -13.77
C ASN A 81 -6.72 6.42 -13.71
N LEU A 82 -7.02 7.15 -12.64
CA LEU A 82 -8.19 8.03 -12.52
C LEU A 82 -7.87 9.50 -12.83
N GLY A 83 -6.65 9.80 -13.28
CA GLY A 83 -6.23 11.15 -13.66
C GLY A 83 -5.85 12.04 -12.48
N PHE A 84 -5.51 11.48 -11.33
CA PHE A 84 -4.98 12.19 -10.17
C PHE A 84 -3.50 11.89 -9.97
N ILE A 85 -2.80 12.82 -9.38
CA ILE A 85 -1.42 12.62 -8.94
C ILE A 85 -1.35 12.49 -7.42
N SER A 86 -0.39 11.74 -6.94
CA SER A 86 -0.11 11.57 -5.50
C SER A 86 1.30 12.04 -5.20
N ARG A 87 1.44 12.85 -4.15
CA ARG A 87 2.73 13.36 -3.69
C ARG A 87 2.91 13.06 -2.20
N LEU A 88 4.13 12.67 -1.85
CA LEU A 88 4.55 12.62 -0.45
C LEU A 88 5.13 13.98 -0.10
N CYS A 89 4.66 14.59 0.98
CA CYS A 89 5.19 15.86 1.47
C CYS A 89 5.84 15.61 2.83
N ALA A 90 7.05 16.13 3.00
CA ALA A 90 7.76 16.14 4.27
C ALA A 90 7.82 17.60 4.77
N GLY A 91 7.63 17.80 6.05
CA GLY A 91 7.72 19.13 6.65
C GLY A 91 8.02 19.08 8.14
N THR A 92 8.23 20.25 8.72
CA THR A 92 8.53 20.42 10.14
C THR A 92 7.43 21.20 10.82
N VAL A 93 6.92 20.66 11.93
CA VAL A 93 6.06 21.37 12.88
C VAL A 93 6.85 21.53 14.17
N PRO A 94 6.94 22.74 14.76
CA PRO A 94 7.71 22.96 15.98
C PRO A 94 7.25 22.02 17.10
N ALA A 95 8.21 21.48 17.85
CA ALA A 95 7.90 20.87 19.13
C ALA A 95 7.42 21.98 20.08
N SER A 96 6.31 21.74 20.79
CA SER A 96 5.93 22.65 21.86
C SER A 96 7.07 22.75 22.85
N SER A 97 7.58 23.96 23.08
CA SER A 97 8.41 24.21 24.25
C SER A 97 7.50 24.01 25.45
N GLN A 98 7.55 22.82 26.04
CA GLN A 98 6.93 22.57 27.33
C GLN A 98 7.75 23.33 28.39
N ASP A 99 7.49 24.60 28.54
CA ASP A 99 7.72 25.26 29.80
C ASP A 99 6.65 24.75 30.78
N PHE A 100 7.06 23.88 31.68
CA PHE A 100 6.21 23.27 32.71
C PHE A 100 5.65 24.27 33.72
N SER A 101 5.71 25.58 33.46
CA SER A 101 5.39 26.62 34.43
C SER A 101 4.06 27.36 34.20
N THR A 102 3.33 27.07 33.12
CA THR A 102 2.02 27.70 32.89
C THR A 102 0.99 26.66 32.45
N GLU A 103 -0.09 26.51 33.20
CA GLU A 103 -1.32 25.84 32.82
C GLU A 103 -2.03 26.64 31.70
N SER A 104 -1.37 26.82 30.56
CA SER A 104 -2.04 27.37 29.38
C SER A 104 -2.74 26.22 28.67
N HIS A 105 -4.06 26.27 28.58
CA HIS A 105 -4.91 25.40 27.77
C HIS A 105 -4.77 25.72 26.26
N ASP A 106 -3.68 26.32 25.81
CA ASP A 106 -3.47 26.67 24.43
C ASP A 106 -3.11 25.42 23.61
N GLU A 107 -3.81 25.23 22.51
CA GLU A 107 -3.59 24.13 21.56
C GLU A 107 -2.15 24.17 21.03
N THR A 108 -1.43 23.06 21.16
CA THR A 108 -0.05 22.96 20.67
C THR A 108 0.03 23.06 19.14
N PRO A 109 1.16 23.52 18.56
CA PRO A 109 1.34 23.56 17.11
C PRO A 109 1.03 22.22 16.43
N MET A 110 1.38 21.11 17.06
CA MET A 110 1.13 19.77 16.55
C MET A 110 -0.36 19.38 16.61
N GLU A 111 -1.10 19.77 17.64
CA GLU A 111 -2.54 19.55 17.75
C GLU A 111 -3.30 20.37 16.71
N LYS A 112 -2.97 21.63 16.56
CA LYS A 112 -3.51 22.50 15.52
C LYS A 112 -3.24 21.94 14.12
N PHE A 113 -2.01 21.50 13.87
CA PHE A 113 -1.65 20.83 12.62
C PHE A 113 -2.51 19.57 12.41
N ALA A 114 -2.66 18.71 13.43
CA ALA A 114 -3.46 17.50 13.37
C ALA A 114 -4.93 17.79 13.02
N ALA A 115 -5.54 18.80 13.65
CA ALA A 115 -6.93 19.20 13.39
C ALA A 115 -7.12 19.66 11.93
N VAL A 116 -6.21 20.51 11.41
CA VAL A 116 -6.26 20.99 10.03
C VAL A 116 -6.10 19.83 9.03
N VAL A 117 -5.13 18.95 9.24
CA VAL A 117 -4.89 17.82 8.33
C VAL A 117 -6.02 16.81 8.34
N MET A 118 -6.63 16.58 9.50
CA MET A 118 -7.80 15.69 9.61
C MET A 118 -8.99 16.19 8.78
N SER A 119 -9.17 17.51 8.67
CA SER A 119 -10.26 18.13 7.91
C SER A 119 -9.98 18.28 6.42
N GLU A 120 -8.71 18.16 5.94
CA GLU A 120 -8.36 18.35 4.53
C GLU A 120 -8.60 17.07 3.71
N PRO A 121 -9.59 17.04 2.80
CA PRO A 121 -9.94 15.81 2.05
C PRO A 121 -8.82 15.29 1.14
N ALA A 122 -8.00 16.18 0.61
CA ALA A 122 -6.90 15.85 -0.29
C ALA A 122 -5.75 15.11 0.41
N ILE A 123 -5.67 15.17 1.75
CA ILE A 123 -4.68 14.48 2.55
C ILE A 123 -5.26 13.14 2.99
N THR A 124 -4.67 12.03 2.52
CA THR A 124 -5.15 10.67 2.79
C THR A 124 -4.40 9.98 3.91
N HIS A 125 -3.10 10.21 3.99
CA HIS A 125 -2.22 9.61 4.99
C HIS A 125 -1.37 10.70 5.62
N ASN A 126 -1.28 10.65 6.95
CA ASN A 126 -0.43 11.57 7.70
C ASN A 126 0.17 10.86 8.90
N TYR A 127 1.48 11.01 9.06
CA TYR A 127 2.27 10.41 10.12
C TYR A 127 3.16 11.44 10.78
N ILE A 128 3.20 11.40 12.13
CA ILE A 128 4.27 12.01 12.92
C ILE A 128 5.40 10.99 13.03
N ARG A 129 6.64 11.42 12.74
CA ARG A 129 7.82 10.56 12.72
C ARG A 129 8.95 11.11 13.57
N SER A 130 9.85 10.21 13.99
CA SER A 130 11.02 10.52 14.81
C SER A 130 12.15 11.12 13.96
N HIS A 131 11.99 12.35 13.49
CA HIS A 131 13.00 13.07 12.69
C HIS A 131 12.76 14.57 12.77
N GLU A 132 13.72 15.40 12.31
CA GLU A 132 13.54 16.84 12.15
C GLU A 132 12.35 17.16 11.22
N TYR A 133 12.29 16.49 10.05
CA TYR A 133 11.06 16.42 9.26
C TYR A 133 10.09 15.49 9.94
N ASN A 134 9.34 16.01 10.91
CA ASN A 134 8.54 15.22 11.84
C ASN A 134 7.12 14.94 11.34
N VAL A 135 6.69 15.58 10.24
CA VAL A 135 5.38 15.32 9.62
C VAL A 135 5.51 14.90 8.17
N TRP A 136 4.77 13.86 7.82
CA TRP A 136 4.78 13.27 6.49
C TRP A 136 3.35 13.06 6.00
N LEU A 137 3.02 13.71 4.87
CA LEU A 137 1.68 13.77 4.30
C LEU A 137 1.64 13.08 2.95
N THR A 138 0.58 12.32 2.67
CA THR A 138 0.26 11.94 1.29
C THR A 138 -0.89 12.80 0.80
N VAL A 139 -0.60 13.64 -0.19
CA VAL A 139 -1.56 14.54 -0.83
C VAL A 139 -1.91 13.97 -2.20
N ILE A 140 -3.21 13.90 -2.51
CA ILE A 140 -3.73 13.49 -3.81
C ILE A 140 -4.56 14.63 -4.37
N ALA A 141 -4.26 15.03 -5.61
CA ALA A 141 -4.98 16.07 -6.31
C ALA A 141 -4.87 15.90 -7.84
N GLU A 142 -5.51 16.77 -8.57
CA GLU A 142 -5.59 16.66 -10.04
C GLU A 142 -4.29 16.98 -10.76
N ASN A 143 -3.48 17.88 -10.21
CA ASN A 143 -2.24 18.35 -10.82
C ASN A 143 -1.31 18.97 -9.75
N GLU A 144 -0.11 19.34 -10.15
CA GLU A 144 0.90 19.91 -9.23
C GLU A 144 0.43 21.22 -8.58
N SER A 145 -0.27 22.08 -9.34
CA SER A 145 -0.79 23.35 -8.78
C SER A 145 -1.83 23.09 -7.70
N ALA A 146 -2.67 22.07 -7.87
CA ALA A 146 -3.65 21.67 -6.84
C ALA A 146 -2.97 21.05 -5.62
N ILE A 147 -1.91 20.26 -5.80
CA ILE A 147 -1.07 19.78 -4.68
C ILE A 147 -0.49 20.96 -3.91
N GLN A 148 0.12 21.92 -4.61
CA GLN A 148 0.71 23.09 -3.97
C GLN A 148 -0.34 23.91 -3.20
N ALA A 149 -1.52 24.12 -3.79
CA ALA A 149 -2.62 24.83 -3.12
C ALA A 149 -3.09 24.14 -1.83
N VAL A 150 -3.05 22.81 -1.76
CA VAL A 150 -3.33 22.07 -0.52
C VAL A 150 -2.25 22.33 0.51
N VAL A 151 -0.98 22.25 0.13
CA VAL A 151 0.16 22.52 1.02
C VAL A 151 0.08 23.94 1.56
N ASP A 152 -0.14 24.93 0.69
CA ASP A 152 -0.24 26.36 1.07
C ASP A 152 -1.38 26.60 2.07
N ARG A 153 -2.55 25.96 1.87
CA ARG A 153 -3.66 26.06 2.81
C ARG A 153 -3.33 25.48 4.18
N VAL A 154 -2.60 24.37 4.23
CA VAL A 154 -2.16 23.78 5.50
C VAL A 154 -1.14 24.69 6.18
N CYS A 155 -0.14 25.17 5.46
CA CYS A 155 0.87 26.11 5.98
C CYS A 155 0.22 27.40 6.52
N ALA A 156 -0.74 27.96 5.79
CA ALA A 156 -1.44 29.18 6.21
C ALA A 156 -2.26 29.03 7.50
N LYS A 157 -2.68 27.81 7.84
CA LYS A 157 -3.51 27.52 9.02
C LYS A 157 -2.72 26.93 10.19
N THR A 158 -1.47 26.58 9.98
CA THR A 158 -0.63 25.89 10.96
C THR A 158 0.77 26.48 10.99
N GLU A 159 1.63 25.97 11.85
CA GLU A 159 3.05 26.31 11.89
C GLU A 159 3.92 25.35 11.06
N LEU A 160 3.32 24.62 10.10
CA LEU A 160 4.05 23.78 9.18
C LEU A 160 4.96 24.63 8.27
N HIS A 161 6.23 24.29 8.26
CA HIS A 161 7.24 24.99 7.47
C HIS A 161 8.28 24.02 6.90
N ASP A 162 9.20 24.53 6.09
CA ASP A 162 10.25 23.74 5.40
C ASP A 162 9.67 22.52 4.67
N VAL A 163 8.62 22.77 3.86
CA VAL A 163 7.85 21.69 3.22
C VAL A 163 8.45 21.33 1.88
N HIS A 164 8.72 20.04 1.70
CA HIS A 164 9.22 19.45 0.48
C HIS A 164 8.19 18.51 -0.13
N VAL A 165 7.81 18.76 -1.39
CA VAL A 165 6.90 17.93 -2.17
C VAL A 165 7.73 16.92 -2.97
N LEU A 166 7.59 15.64 -2.66
CA LEU A 166 8.41 14.55 -3.17
C LEU A 166 7.62 13.67 -4.14
N SER A 167 7.89 13.81 -5.42
CA SER A 167 7.37 12.92 -6.46
C SER A 167 8.02 11.54 -6.33
N ALA A 168 7.29 10.46 -6.63
CA ALA A 168 7.92 9.17 -6.82
C ALA A 168 8.47 9.12 -8.25
N THR A 169 9.79 9.06 -8.41
CA THR A 169 10.45 8.90 -9.71
C THR A 169 10.34 7.47 -10.19
N LYS A 170 10.45 6.51 -9.27
CA LYS A 170 10.24 5.09 -9.55
C LYS A 170 9.53 4.38 -8.40
N LYS A 171 8.68 3.40 -8.75
CA LYS A 171 7.99 2.51 -7.80
C LYS A 171 8.55 1.11 -7.95
N PHE A 172 9.13 0.55 -6.89
CA PHE A 172 9.65 -0.82 -6.88
C PHE A 172 8.66 -1.80 -6.28
N LYS A 173 7.92 -1.37 -5.24
CA LYS A 173 6.93 -2.21 -4.57
C LYS A 173 5.76 -1.40 -4.05
N ILE A 174 4.55 -1.91 -4.28
CA ILE A 174 3.33 -1.51 -3.57
C ILE A 174 2.63 -2.80 -3.20
N ASN A 175 2.80 -3.24 -1.98
CA ASN A 175 2.08 -4.39 -1.43
C ASN A 175 1.48 -4.01 -0.09
N THR A 176 0.16 -4.05 0.00
CA THR A 176 -0.58 -3.74 1.23
C THR A 176 -1.08 -5.00 1.93
N VAL A 177 -0.72 -6.19 1.44
CA VAL A 177 -1.04 -7.47 2.08
C VAL A 177 -0.06 -7.71 3.22
N MET A 178 -0.56 -7.84 4.44
CA MET A 178 0.22 -8.06 5.65
C MET A 178 0.15 -9.53 6.06
N GLY A 179 1.32 -10.11 6.39
CA GLY A 179 1.43 -11.50 6.85
C GLY A 179 2.45 -12.30 6.06
N ALA A 180 3.31 -13.06 6.76
CA ALA A 180 4.47 -13.77 6.17
C ALA A 180 4.10 -15.07 5.42
N SER A 181 2.82 -15.41 5.29
CA SER A 181 2.38 -16.69 4.74
C SER A 181 1.03 -16.58 4.04
N ALA A 182 0.82 -15.54 3.24
CA ALA A 182 -0.24 -15.65 2.27
C ALA A 182 0.22 -16.70 1.23
N PRO A 183 -0.43 -17.89 1.11
CA PRO A 183 -0.26 -18.67 -0.09
C PRO A 183 -0.58 -17.72 -1.23
N VAL A 184 0.22 -17.77 -2.28
CA VAL A 184 -0.11 -17.12 -3.56
C VAL A 184 -1.33 -17.89 -4.08
N VAL A 185 -2.51 -17.58 -3.52
CA VAL A 185 -3.77 -17.90 -4.14
C VAL A 185 -3.79 -16.99 -5.35
N SER A 186 -3.38 -17.57 -6.45
CA SER A 186 -3.14 -16.86 -7.69
C SER A 186 -4.35 -15.99 -8.02
N ARG A 187 -4.11 -14.74 -8.41
CA ARG A 187 -5.09 -13.80 -9.01
C ARG A 187 -5.94 -14.44 -10.11
N GLN A 188 -5.60 -15.62 -10.56
CA GLN A 188 -6.31 -16.47 -11.50
C GLN A 188 -7.76 -16.76 -11.12
N TRP A 189 -8.11 -16.76 -9.82
CA TRP A 189 -9.49 -17.04 -9.37
C TRP A 189 -10.46 -15.88 -9.58
N LEU A 190 -9.95 -14.65 -9.67
CA LEU A 190 -10.78 -13.46 -9.92
C LEU A 190 -11.17 -13.32 -11.40
N VAL A 191 -10.45 -13.95 -12.32
CA VAL A 191 -10.60 -13.79 -13.77
C VAL A 191 -11.17 -15.03 -14.46
N ASN A 192 -11.08 -16.22 -13.86
CA ASN A 192 -11.33 -17.52 -14.52
C ASN A 192 -12.81 -17.89 -14.74
N ARG A 193 -13.69 -16.95 -15.07
CA ARG A 193 -15.01 -17.25 -15.67
C ARG A 193 -15.43 -16.39 -16.86
N VAL A 194 -14.51 -15.66 -17.47
CA VAL A 194 -14.71 -15.20 -18.84
C VAL A 194 -13.77 -16.06 -19.69
N GLY A 195 -14.35 -16.95 -20.48
CA GLY A 195 -13.59 -17.92 -21.27
C GLY A 195 -12.74 -17.27 -22.34
N ASP A 196 -11.54 -16.88 -21.98
CA ASP A 196 -10.47 -16.56 -22.90
C ASP A 196 -9.12 -16.85 -22.24
N GLU A 197 -8.46 -17.90 -22.71
CA GLU A 197 -7.16 -18.40 -22.23
C GLU A 197 -5.98 -17.49 -22.61
N SER A 198 -6.19 -16.29 -23.12
CA SER A 198 -5.14 -15.43 -23.67
C SER A 198 -4.61 -14.31 -22.74
N VAL A 199 -5.04 -14.24 -21.47
CA VAL A 199 -4.58 -13.18 -20.53
C VAL A 199 -3.81 -13.76 -19.34
N VAL A 200 -2.95 -14.73 -19.58
CA VAL A 200 -2.00 -15.22 -18.57
C VAL A 200 -0.60 -14.80 -18.96
N THR A 201 0.06 -14.12 -18.05
CA THR A 201 1.46 -13.66 -18.07
C THR A 201 1.73 -12.28 -18.67
N GLU A 202 1.33 -11.23 -17.97
CA GLU A 202 2.18 -10.02 -17.99
C GLU A 202 2.62 -9.67 -16.58
N ARG A 203 3.84 -10.11 -16.23
CA ARG A 203 4.63 -9.55 -15.14
C ARG A 203 4.73 -8.04 -15.37
N HIS A 204 4.74 -7.28 -14.28
CA HIS A 204 4.92 -5.84 -14.29
C HIS A 204 6.12 -5.42 -15.16
N SER A 205 5.93 -5.27 -16.45
CA SER A 205 6.84 -4.53 -17.30
C SER A 205 6.33 -3.10 -17.38
N GLU A 206 7.18 -2.19 -16.96
CA GLU A 206 7.00 -0.76 -17.06
C GLU A 206 6.78 -0.39 -18.54
N ARG A 207 5.58 0.07 -18.86
CA ARG A 207 5.38 0.84 -20.06
C ARG A 207 5.56 2.32 -19.71
N SER A 208 6.50 2.93 -20.40
CA SER A 208 6.82 4.35 -20.45
C SER A 208 5.59 5.26 -20.32
N GLU A 209 5.84 6.42 -19.73
CA GLU A 209 4.92 7.53 -19.49
C GLU A 209 4.27 8.05 -20.78
N GLU A 210 3.17 7.44 -21.18
CA GLU A 210 2.13 8.12 -21.93
C GLU A 210 0.96 8.30 -20.97
N SER A 211 0.81 9.50 -20.44
CA SER A 211 -0.36 9.94 -19.70
C SER A 211 -1.56 9.93 -20.65
N SER A 212 -2.20 8.76 -20.77
CA SER A 212 -3.51 8.71 -21.40
C SER A 212 -4.46 9.56 -20.57
N ASN A 213 -5.05 10.57 -21.18
CA ASN A 213 -6.10 11.43 -20.64
C ASN A 213 -7.35 10.59 -20.30
N PHE A 214 -7.29 9.80 -19.23
CA PHE A 214 -8.41 8.95 -18.79
C PHE A 214 -9.58 9.73 -18.20
N ARG A 215 -9.38 11.00 -17.81
CA ARG A 215 -10.45 11.87 -17.26
C ARG A 215 -11.61 12.15 -18.21
N GLY A 216 -11.37 12.15 -19.52
CA GLY A 216 -12.40 12.50 -20.52
C GLY A 216 -13.50 11.48 -20.69
N ASN A 217 -13.35 10.25 -20.22
CA ASN A 217 -14.22 9.13 -20.58
C ASN A 217 -15.03 8.53 -19.44
N LEU A 218 -14.93 9.06 -18.19
CA LEU A 218 -15.72 8.56 -17.07
C LEU A 218 -17.06 9.31 -17.02
N SER A 219 -18.14 8.56 -17.12
CA SER A 219 -19.51 9.06 -16.91
C SER A 219 -19.74 9.45 -15.44
N ASP A 220 -20.79 10.20 -15.17
CA ASP A 220 -21.17 10.51 -13.79
C ASP A 220 -21.57 9.24 -13.00
N ALA A 221 -22.09 8.23 -13.69
CA ALA A 221 -22.37 6.92 -13.12
C ALA A 221 -21.07 6.22 -12.69
N ASP A 222 -20.02 6.22 -13.55
CA ASP A 222 -18.72 5.67 -13.20
C ASP A 222 -18.10 6.37 -11.98
N ARG A 223 -18.16 7.70 -11.97
CA ARG A 223 -17.65 8.49 -10.85
C ARG A 223 -18.37 8.18 -9.55
N THR A 224 -19.69 8.02 -9.60
CA THR A 224 -20.53 7.66 -8.45
C THR A 224 -20.18 6.25 -7.97
N ARG A 225 -20.09 5.26 -8.89
CA ARG A 225 -19.68 3.90 -8.59
C ARG A 225 -18.30 3.87 -7.92
N ILE A 226 -17.31 4.57 -8.48
CA ILE A 226 -15.94 4.63 -7.93
C ILE A 226 -15.94 5.20 -6.51
N ARG A 227 -16.72 6.27 -6.25
CA ARG A 227 -16.87 6.81 -4.89
C ARG A 227 -17.45 5.77 -3.94
N THR A 228 -18.58 5.19 -4.32
CA THR A 228 -19.25 4.15 -3.52
C THR A 228 -18.30 2.98 -3.26
N ALA A 229 -17.63 2.47 -4.30
CA ALA A 229 -16.70 1.34 -4.16
C ALA A 229 -15.47 1.64 -3.28
N CYS A 230 -15.14 2.92 -3.03
CA CYS A 230 -14.10 3.31 -2.07
C CYS A 230 -14.55 3.24 -0.61
N ASP A 231 -15.82 3.11 -0.33
CA ASP A 231 -16.37 2.95 1.01
C ASP A 231 -16.35 1.49 1.48
N ASP A 232 -16.86 1.22 2.66
CA ASP A 232 -17.02 -0.13 3.18
C ASP A 232 -18.27 -0.78 2.58
N ILE A 233 -18.18 -2.08 2.24
CA ILE A 233 -19.36 -2.82 1.77
C ILE A 233 -20.40 -2.93 2.89
N PRO A 234 -21.71 -3.02 2.57
CA PRO A 234 -22.75 -3.35 3.52
C PRO A 234 -22.46 -4.64 4.31
N HIS A 235 -22.89 -4.65 5.58
CA HIS A 235 -22.64 -5.77 6.50
C HIS A 235 -23.80 -6.79 6.39
N THR A 236 -23.92 -7.42 5.23
CA THR A 236 -24.95 -8.41 4.90
C THR A 236 -24.38 -9.57 4.10
N LEU A 237 -25.11 -10.66 3.94
CA LEU A 237 -24.67 -11.81 3.16
C LEU A 237 -24.66 -11.55 1.65
N THR A 238 -25.44 -10.56 1.18
CA THR A 238 -25.55 -10.13 -0.22
C THR A 238 -25.14 -8.64 -0.39
N PRO A 239 -23.89 -8.27 0.00
CA PRO A 239 -23.51 -6.88 0.16
C PRO A 239 -23.56 -6.07 -1.13
N PHE A 240 -23.34 -6.68 -2.29
CA PHE A 240 -23.35 -5.97 -3.57
C PHE A 240 -24.75 -5.59 -4.03
N GLU A 241 -25.77 -6.42 -3.74
CA GLU A 241 -27.18 -6.13 -3.99
C GLU A 241 -27.61 -4.94 -3.12
N ASP A 242 -27.32 -5.02 -1.81
CA ASP A 242 -27.69 -3.97 -0.85
C ASP A 242 -26.95 -2.64 -1.12
N TRP A 243 -25.77 -2.73 -1.71
CA TRP A 243 -24.96 -1.55 -2.07
C TRP A 243 -25.39 -0.89 -3.37
N GLY A 244 -26.11 -1.64 -4.22
CA GLY A 244 -26.49 -1.19 -5.55
C GLY A 244 -25.29 -1.04 -6.50
N VAL A 245 -24.22 -1.78 -6.27
CA VAL A 245 -23.00 -1.78 -7.12
C VAL A 245 -22.86 -3.12 -7.80
N SER A 246 -22.77 -3.11 -9.11
CA SER A 246 -22.63 -4.32 -9.91
C SER A 246 -21.25 -4.97 -9.76
N CYS A 247 -21.21 -6.26 -9.49
CA CYS A 247 -19.98 -7.04 -9.49
C CYS A 247 -19.26 -7.01 -10.84
N ASP A 248 -20.00 -6.97 -11.96
CA ASP A 248 -19.42 -6.91 -13.30
C ASP A 248 -18.72 -5.58 -13.56
N GLU A 249 -19.34 -4.46 -13.18
CA GLU A 249 -18.71 -3.13 -13.29
C GLU A 249 -17.44 -3.03 -12.43
N LEU A 250 -17.43 -3.63 -11.23
CA LEU A 250 -16.21 -3.70 -10.40
C LEU A 250 -15.12 -4.56 -11.05
N ARG A 251 -15.48 -5.66 -11.72
CA ARG A 251 -14.53 -6.47 -12.50
C ARG A 251 -13.97 -5.69 -13.70
N GLU A 252 -14.82 -4.91 -14.39
CA GLU A 252 -14.36 -4.02 -15.45
C GLU A 252 -13.34 -2.99 -14.95
N ASP A 253 -13.55 -2.43 -13.75
CA ASP A 253 -12.58 -1.51 -13.14
C ASP A 253 -11.24 -2.19 -12.83
N LEU A 254 -11.24 -3.49 -12.45
CA LEU A 254 -10.03 -4.29 -12.27
C LEU A 254 -9.32 -4.54 -13.61
N VAL A 255 -10.06 -4.99 -14.64
CA VAL A 255 -9.53 -5.26 -15.98
C VAL A 255 -8.95 -3.98 -16.61
N ALA A 256 -9.66 -2.87 -16.49
CA ALA A 256 -9.22 -1.56 -16.97
C ALA A 256 -8.08 -0.96 -16.10
N LYS A 257 -7.61 -1.66 -15.06
CA LYS A 257 -6.57 -1.21 -14.13
C LYS A 257 -6.92 0.11 -13.42
N ARG A 258 -8.18 0.55 -13.45
CA ARG A 258 -8.68 1.67 -12.64
C ARG A 258 -8.64 1.31 -11.15
N MET A 259 -9.06 0.08 -10.83
CA MET A 259 -8.97 -0.50 -9.50
C MET A 259 -7.84 -1.52 -9.44
N ARG A 260 -6.98 -1.42 -8.42
CA ARG A 260 -5.85 -2.35 -8.20
C ARG A 260 -6.30 -3.65 -7.56
N ARG A 261 -7.27 -3.59 -6.64
CA ARG A 261 -7.90 -4.73 -5.98
C ARG A 261 -9.20 -4.30 -5.32
N PHE A 262 -10.08 -5.26 -5.09
CA PHE A 262 -11.23 -5.14 -4.20
C PHE A 262 -11.00 -6.10 -3.03
N GLY A 263 -10.99 -5.60 -1.78
CA GLY A 263 -10.69 -6.47 -0.65
C GLY A 263 -10.55 -5.72 0.68
N ALA A 264 -10.18 -6.47 1.71
CA ALA A 264 -10.02 -5.93 3.06
C ALA A 264 -8.82 -5.00 3.17
N ILE A 265 -9.04 -3.88 3.83
CA ILE A 265 -8.02 -2.92 4.25
C ILE A 265 -7.91 -3.02 5.77
N LEU A 266 -6.71 -3.31 6.24
CA LEU A 266 -6.46 -3.57 7.65
C LEU A 266 -5.93 -2.34 8.39
N ARG A 267 -6.21 -2.30 9.68
CA ARG A 267 -5.41 -1.53 10.62
C ARG A 267 -4.22 -2.40 11.03
N HIS A 268 -3.05 -2.13 10.45
CA HIS A 268 -1.85 -2.96 10.65
C HIS A 268 -1.47 -3.13 12.12
N GLN A 269 -1.69 -2.12 12.96
CA GLN A 269 -1.46 -2.20 14.41
C GLN A 269 -2.30 -3.30 15.07
N ASN A 270 -3.60 -3.37 14.73
CA ASN A 270 -4.53 -4.36 15.27
C ASN A 270 -4.34 -5.74 14.59
N ALA A 271 -3.72 -5.77 13.41
CA ALA A 271 -3.40 -7.00 12.68
C ALA A 271 -2.06 -7.64 13.13
N GLY A 272 -1.47 -7.18 14.24
CA GLY A 272 -0.24 -7.73 14.80
C GLY A 272 1.06 -7.09 14.31
N PHE A 273 0.99 -5.97 13.57
CA PHE A 273 2.15 -5.20 13.09
C PHE A 273 2.16 -3.83 13.76
N ALA A 274 2.40 -3.83 15.09
CA ALA A 274 2.33 -2.63 15.92
C ALA A 274 3.43 -1.62 15.60
N PHE A 275 4.56 -2.08 15.08
CA PHE A 275 5.73 -1.24 14.81
C PHE A 275 5.93 -1.06 13.30
N ASN A 276 6.17 0.18 12.90
CA ASN A 276 6.51 0.48 11.51
C ASN A 276 7.45 1.68 11.44
N ALA A 277 8.29 1.67 10.41
CA ALA A 277 9.18 2.76 10.11
C ALA A 277 9.29 2.98 8.59
N MET A 278 9.53 4.21 8.21
CA MET A 278 10.02 4.53 6.88
C MET A 278 11.55 4.60 6.96
N VAL A 279 12.20 3.68 6.27
CA VAL A 279 13.67 3.64 6.17
C VAL A 279 14.05 4.31 4.86
N CYS A 280 14.86 5.35 4.96
CA CYS A 280 15.30 6.11 3.80
C CYS A 280 16.79 5.91 3.60
N PHE A 281 17.17 5.32 2.49
CA PHE A 281 18.55 5.03 2.11
C PHE A 281 19.08 6.14 1.20
N ARG A 282 20.34 6.50 1.40
CA ARG A 282 21.10 7.29 0.46
C ARG A 282 21.86 6.35 -0.45
N ILE A 283 21.47 6.26 -1.70
CA ILE A 283 22.16 5.48 -2.72
C ILE A 283 22.91 6.47 -3.60
N ASP A 284 24.23 6.48 -3.44
CA ASP A 284 25.10 7.25 -4.33
C ASP A 284 25.29 6.45 -5.62
N GLU A 285 25.09 7.09 -6.77
CA GLU A 285 25.51 6.52 -8.04
C GLU A 285 27.03 6.39 -8.00
N ARG A 286 27.55 5.17 -7.88
CA ARG A 286 28.97 4.94 -8.08
C ARG A 286 29.29 5.43 -9.48
N ARG A 287 30.07 6.50 -9.61
CA ARG A 287 30.76 6.81 -10.85
C ARG A 287 31.60 5.59 -11.16
N GLU A 288 31.17 4.78 -12.14
CA GLU A 288 32.09 3.83 -12.74
C GLU A 288 33.31 4.63 -13.13
N THR A 289 34.44 4.35 -12.48
CA THR A 289 35.72 4.84 -12.94
C THR A 289 35.87 4.27 -14.36
N ARG A 290 35.77 5.14 -15.35
CA ARG A 290 36.05 4.79 -16.74
C ARG A 290 37.43 4.21 -16.72
N ASP A 291 37.54 2.90 -16.92
CA ASP A 291 38.76 2.32 -17.44
C ASP A 291 38.99 2.96 -18.80
N GLU A 292 40.21 3.40 -19.05
CA GLU A 292 40.66 4.13 -20.24
C GLU A 292 40.53 3.31 -21.55
N SER A 293 39.76 2.24 -21.59
CA SER A 293 39.42 1.50 -22.80
C SER A 293 38.01 1.87 -23.23
N GLY A 294 37.92 2.94 -24.02
CA GLY A 294 36.67 3.49 -24.58
C GLY A 294 35.92 2.50 -25.47
N SER A 295 35.09 1.67 -24.89
CA SER A 295 34.09 0.88 -25.61
C SER A 295 32.70 1.28 -25.09
N ALA A 296 31.96 1.97 -25.95
CA ALA A 296 30.65 2.45 -25.70
C ALA A 296 29.64 1.30 -25.51
N CYS A 297 29.13 1.11 -24.32
CA CYS A 297 27.99 0.26 -24.06
C CYS A 297 26.68 1.03 -24.35
N SER A 298 26.39 1.28 -25.63
CA SER A 298 25.18 2.00 -26.10
C SER A 298 24.08 1.05 -26.58
N GLN A 299 24.07 -0.24 -26.20
CA GLN A 299 23.12 -1.23 -26.71
C GLN A 299 22.22 -1.92 -25.68
N ILE A 300 22.27 -1.56 -24.38
CA ILE A 300 21.56 -2.32 -23.31
C ILE A 300 20.15 -1.82 -23.01
N LEU A 301 19.64 -0.80 -23.73
CA LEU A 301 18.31 -0.21 -23.43
C LEU A 301 17.11 -0.84 -24.15
N ARG A 302 17.24 -2.01 -24.80
CA ARG A 302 16.14 -2.50 -25.63
C ARG A 302 15.27 -3.62 -25.07
N HIS A 303 15.70 -4.38 -24.08
CA HIS A 303 14.87 -5.45 -23.46
C HIS A 303 15.30 -5.74 -22.02
N PRO A 304 14.67 -5.16 -21.00
CA PRO A 304 14.87 -5.59 -19.62
C PRO A 304 13.98 -6.82 -19.33
N GLU A 305 14.22 -7.93 -20.00
CA GLU A 305 13.40 -9.15 -19.82
C GLU A 305 13.89 -10.06 -18.72
N ARG A 306 15.02 -9.76 -18.07
CA ARG A 306 15.52 -10.54 -16.95
C ARG A 306 15.80 -9.66 -15.74
N PHE A 307 15.15 -10.02 -14.65
CA PHE A 307 15.37 -9.42 -13.33
C PHE A 307 16.86 -9.49 -12.93
N ASP A 308 17.55 -10.57 -13.32
CA ASP A 308 18.97 -10.77 -13.10
C ASP A 308 19.85 -9.74 -13.84
N ASP A 309 19.44 -9.29 -15.03
CA ASP A 309 20.17 -8.28 -15.80
C ASP A 309 20.09 -6.88 -15.14
N ILE A 310 18.94 -6.55 -14.52
CA ILE A 310 18.76 -5.32 -13.74
C ILE A 310 19.65 -5.34 -12.49
N ILE A 311 19.72 -6.47 -11.81
CA ILE A 311 20.56 -6.65 -10.62
C ILE A 311 22.06 -6.54 -10.98
N GLN A 312 22.45 -7.02 -12.14
CA GLN A 312 23.88 -7.03 -12.55
C GLN A 312 24.33 -5.72 -13.19
N ASN A 313 23.48 -5.03 -13.96
CA ASN A 313 23.88 -3.93 -14.84
C ASN A 313 23.07 -2.64 -14.65
N GLY A 314 22.10 -2.60 -13.72
CA GLY A 314 21.27 -1.41 -13.50
C GLY A 314 21.97 -0.31 -12.71
N ALA A 315 21.48 0.94 -12.81
CA ALA A 315 21.89 2.03 -11.93
C ALA A 315 21.77 1.61 -10.45
N ALA A 316 22.63 2.09 -9.59
CA ALA A 316 22.71 1.65 -8.19
C ALA A 316 21.37 1.68 -7.45
N VAL A 317 20.56 2.72 -7.69
CA VAL A 317 19.19 2.85 -7.12
C VAL A 317 18.25 1.76 -7.64
N LEU A 318 18.34 1.42 -8.95
CA LEU A 318 17.52 0.37 -9.55
C LEU A 318 17.83 -1.00 -8.93
N LYS A 319 19.10 -1.32 -8.78
CA LYS A 319 19.57 -2.55 -8.16
C LYS A 319 19.11 -2.65 -6.71
N ALA A 320 19.37 -1.62 -5.90
CA ALA A 320 18.97 -1.58 -4.49
C ALA A 320 17.45 -1.67 -4.32
N GLY A 321 16.69 -0.89 -5.09
CA GLY A 321 15.22 -0.89 -5.05
C GLY A 321 14.62 -2.23 -5.45
N SER A 322 15.19 -2.91 -6.45
CA SER A 322 14.75 -4.24 -6.89
C SER A 322 15.00 -5.31 -5.82
N ILE A 323 16.16 -5.26 -5.15
CA ILE A 323 16.47 -6.17 -4.04
C ILE A 323 15.51 -5.93 -2.87
N LEU A 324 15.32 -4.66 -2.46
CA LEU A 324 14.40 -4.32 -1.37
C LEU A 324 12.94 -4.71 -1.69
N ALA A 325 12.53 -4.67 -2.94
CA ALA A 325 11.20 -5.07 -3.36
C ALA A 325 10.89 -6.56 -3.11
N LEU A 326 11.91 -7.42 -3.08
CA LEU A 326 11.76 -8.85 -2.77
C LEU A 326 11.58 -9.10 -1.26
N ASN A 327 11.98 -8.17 -0.40
CA ASN A 327 11.90 -8.35 1.04
C ASN A 327 10.42 -8.39 1.49
N PRO A 328 9.95 -9.47 2.16
CA PRO A 328 8.55 -9.62 2.58
C PRO A 328 8.12 -8.61 3.65
N HIS A 329 9.07 -8.07 4.42
CA HIS A 329 8.81 -7.11 5.49
C HIS A 329 8.71 -5.66 4.99
N ILE A 330 8.97 -5.42 3.70
CA ILE A 330 8.80 -4.14 3.04
C ILE A 330 7.46 -4.13 2.30
N SER A 331 6.58 -3.22 2.67
CA SER A 331 5.27 -3.04 2.02
C SER A 331 5.32 -2.10 0.82
N HIS A 332 6.17 -1.08 0.89
CA HIS A 332 6.31 -0.06 -0.16
C HIS A 332 7.78 0.26 -0.34
N CYS A 333 8.21 0.40 -1.59
CA CYS A 333 9.57 0.84 -1.93
C CYS A 333 9.50 1.81 -3.12
N TYR A 334 10.08 3.01 -2.94
CA TYR A 334 10.04 4.09 -3.93
C TYR A 334 11.38 4.80 -4.03
N GLU A 335 11.76 5.17 -5.25
CA GLU A 335 12.75 6.21 -5.48
C GLU A 335 12.06 7.59 -5.44
N ARG A 336 12.72 8.56 -4.80
CA ARG A 336 12.27 9.95 -4.71
C ARG A 336 13.48 10.89 -4.79
N PRO A 337 13.31 12.13 -5.26
CA PRO A 337 14.38 13.11 -5.22
C PRO A 337 14.81 13.38 -3.78
N SER A 338 16.12 13.48 -3.58
CA SER A 338 16.72 14.00 -2.35
C SER A 338 16.72 15.53 -2.35
N PHE A 339 16.88 16.13 -1.17
CA PHE A 339 17.07 17.57 -1.03
C PHE A 339 18.18 17.86 0.01
N GLU A 340 18.65 19.08 0.09
CA GLU A 340 19.90 19.44 0.78
C GLU A 340 19.99 18.89 2.21
N LYS A 341 18.94 19.09 3.00
CA LYS A 341 18.90 18.62 4.40
C LYS A 341 18.44 17.15 4.55
N PHE A 342 18.03 16.49 3.47
CA PHE A 342 17.56 15.12 3.48
C PHE A 342 18.07 14.36 2.25
N PRO A 343 19.35 13.91 2.27
CA PRO A 343 20.04 13.40 1.10
C PRO A 343 19.68 11.95 0.74
N TYR A 344 18.53 11.47 1.13
CA TYR A 344 18.07 10.10 0.91
C TYR A 344 17.17 10.04 -0.31
N ASN A 345 17.34 9.01 -1.15
CA ASN A 345 16.65 8.88 -2.43
C ASN A 345 15.90 7.55 -2.62
N LEU A 346 16.05 6.58 -1.72
CA LEU A 346 15.33 5.30 -1.77
C LEU A 346 14.59 5.07 -0.45
N TYR A 347 13.27 4.96 -0.50
CA TYR A 347 12.36 4.93 0.64
C TYR A 347 11.69 3.58 0.75
N ALA A 348 11.82 2.90 1.88
CA ALA A 348 11.21 1.62 2.16
C ALA A 348 10.32 1.69 3.42
N MET A 349 9.06 1.29 3.29
CA MET A 349 8.14 1.22 4.41
C MET A 349 8.16 -0.19 4.99
N MET A 350 8.58 -0.33 6.26
CA MET A 350 8.78 -1.60 6.94
C MET A 350 7.83 -1.76 8.12
N HIS A 351 7.43 -3.01 8.39
CA HIS A 351 6.49 -3.35 9.46
C HIS A 351 6.98 -4.57 10.23
N ALA A 352 6.76 -4.58 11.54
CA ALA A 352 7.11 -5.72 12.40
C ALA A 352 6.17 -5.83 13.61
N PRO A 353 6.06 -7.03 14.21
CA PRO A 353 5.32 -7.24 15.45
C PRO A 353 5.96 -6.59 16.68
N SER A 354 7.30 -6.44 16.71
CA SER A 354 8.03 -5.81 17.81
C SER A 354 9.11 -4.85 17.31
N ALA A 355 9.58 -3.96 18.18
CA ALA A 355 10.65 -3.02 17.88
C ALA A 355 11.98 -3.73 17.56
N GLU A 356 12.29 -4.82 18.29
CA GLU A 356 13.49 -5.62 18.08
C GLU A 356 13.49 -6.30 16.72
N LEU A 357 12.33 -6.86 16.31
CA LEU A 357 12.18 -7.45 14.97
C LEU A 357 12.26 -6.39 13.89
N LEU A 358 11.67 -5.21 14.12
CA LEU A 358 11.78 -4.11 13.15
C LEU A 358 13.25 -3.72 12.94
N SER A 359 14.02 -3.57 14.02
CA SER A 359 15.44 -3.24 13.95
C SER A 359 16.23 -4.30 13.17
N ARG A 360 15.98 -5.59 13.42
CA ARG A 360 16.62 -6.71 12.69
C ARG A 360 16.25 -6.67 11.20
N TYR A 361 14.98 -6.48 10.87
CA TYR A 361 14.54 -6.40 9.46
C TYR A 361 15.18 -5.23 8.72
N ILE A 362 15.37 -4.10 9.41
CA ILE A 362 16.07 -2.92 8.86
C ILE A 362 17.55 -3.25 8.60
N GLU A 363 18.23 -3.86 9.55
CA GLU A 363 19.64 -4.27 9.39
C GLU A 363 19.81 -5.28 8.25
N ASP A 364 18.92 -6.28 8.16
CA ASP A 364 18.96 -7.28 7.09
C ASP A 364 18.68 -6.65 5.72
N ALA A 365 17.75 -5.69 5.65
CA ALA A 365 17.49 -4.93 4.43
C ALA A 365 18.71 -4.09 4.02
N ALA A 366 19.36 -3.40 4.96
CA ALA A 366 20.57 -2.61 4.71
C ALA A 366 21.72 -3.50 4.22
N LYS A 367 21.94 -4.65 4.86
CA LYS A 367 22.94 -5.66 4.45
C LYS A 367 22.66 -6.19 3.05
N SER A 368 21.39 -6.44 2.70
CA SER A 368 21.02 -7.01 1.39
C SER A 368 21.39 -6.12 0.22
N ILE A 369 21.50 -4.82 0.43
CA ILE A 369 21.91 -3.83 -0.59
C ILE A 369 23.30 -3.24 -0.33
N ASP A 370 24.07 -3.81 0.61
CA ASP A 370 25.40 -3.35 1.01
C ASP A 370 25.44 -1.82 1.29
N ASN A 371 24.47 -1.33 2.07
CA ASN A 371 24.34 0.10 2.34
C ASN A 371 24.06 0.36 3.83
N ASN A 372 24.97 1.11 4.47
CA ASN A 372 24.85 1.56 5.86
C ASN A 372 24.50 3.05 5.99
N ASN A 373 24.24 3.74 4.88
CA ASN A 373 23.89 5.15 4.87
C ASN A 373 22.35 5.30 4.76
N TYR A 374 21.69 5.20 5.89
CA TYR A 374 20.23 5.32 5.96
C TYR A 374 19.78 6.02 7.24
N VAL A 375 18.55 6.52 7.22
CA VAL A 375 17.84 7.05 8.38
C VAL A 375 16.56 6.27 8.60
N VAL A 376 16.22 6.07 9.88
CA VAL A 376 14.99 5.39 10.30
C VAL A 376 14.01 6.40 10.87
N LEU A 377 12.89 6.56 10.21
CA LEU A 377 11.81 7.43 10.64
C LEU A 377 10.70 6.57 11.26
N ASN A 378 10.80 6.33 12.56
CA ASN A 378 9.78 5.58 13.29
C ASN A 378 8.44 6.32 13.27
N SER A 379 7.34 5.60 13.08
CA SER A 379 6.00 6.16 13.21
C SER A 379 5.68 6.36 14.69
N LEU A 380 5.60 7.61 15.12
CA LEU A 380 5.21 7.96 16.49
C LEU A 380 3.69 8.01 16.63
N ARG A 381 3.02 8.58 15.63
CA ARG A 381 1.56 8.70 15.60
C ARG A 381 1.06 8.70 14.15
N GLU A 382 0.00 7.93 13.88
CA GLU A 382 -0.81 8.02 12.67
C GLU A 382 -1.95 8.99 12.95
N LEU A 383 -1.99 10.14 12.27
CA LEU A 383 -3.08 11.12 12.44
C LEU A 383 -4.24 10.80 11.51
N LYS A 384 -3.95 10.53 10.25
CA LYS A 384 -4.97 10.24 9.24
C LYS A 384 -4.53 9.08 8.34
N LYS A 385 -5.45 8.19 8.05
CA LYS A 385 -5.32 7.14 7.05
C LYS A 385 -6.68 6.85 6.46
N THR A 386 -7.05 7.57 5.42
CA THR A 386 -8.35 7.45 4.76
C THR A 386 -8.19 7.13 3.29
N SER A 387 -9.23 6.57 2.68
CA SER A 387 -9.27 6.52 1.22
C SER A 387 -9.44 7.93 0.68
N PHE A 388 -8.91 8.17 -0.50
CA PHE A 388 -9.14 9.42 -1.21
C PHE A 388 -10.57 9.42 -1.77
N GLY A 389 -11.30 10.48 -1.53
CA GLY A 389 -12.60 10.71 -2.15
C GLY A 389 -12.40 11.20 -3.58
N PHE A 390 -12.41 10.27 -4.53
CA PHE A 390 -12.32 10.63 -5.95
C PHE A 390 -13.59 11.37 -6.39
N PHE A 391 -13.43 12.42 -7.19
CA PHE A 391 -14.52 13.15 -7.82
C PHE A 391 -15.53 13.82 -6.85
N LEU A 392 -15.07 14.22 -5.65
CA LEU A 392 -15.86 14.99 -4.68
C LEU A 392 -16.12 16.41 -5.18
#